data_81c269e7fe28fd7f7746fc8d1c65509d
#
_entry.id   81c269e7fe28fd7f7746fc8d1c65509d
#
_cell.length_a   1.000
_cell.length_b   1.000
_cell.length_c   1.000
_cell.angle_alpha   90.00
_cell.angle_beta   90.00
_cell.angle_gamma   90.00
#
_symmetry.space_group_name_H-M   'P 1'
#
loop_
_entity.id
_entity.type
_entity.pdbx_description
1 polymer ?
#
loop_
_entity_poly.entity_id
_entity_poly.type
_entity_poly.pdbx_seq_one_letter_code
_entity_poly.pdbx_strand_id
1 'polypeptide(L)'
;EELDSQQIIGWDPRREQIVSWIFDSRGGFGSGTWSRRDNQWLVDSEGVDPEGRATSATNIISNKSANSFSWQSVNRSVEGESLSDTAPLTINRR
;
A
#
# COMPACT_ATOMS: atom_id res chain seq x y z
N GLU A 1 12.79 17.22 -8.98
CA GLU A 1 13.37 15.94 -8.65
C GLU A 1 12.31 14.85 -8.65
N GLU A 2 12.52 13.80 -9.43
CA GLU A 2 11.57 12.70 -9.53
C GLU A 2 11.78 11.71 -8.40
N LEU A 3 10.68 11.22 -7.85
CA LEU A 3 10.68 10.12 -6.91
C LEU A 3 10.41 8.82 -7.67
N ASP A 4 11.40 7.96 -7.72
CA ASP A 4 11.23 6.63 -8.29
C ASP A 4 10.93 5.64 -7.18
N SER A 5 9.99 4.76 -7.39
CA SER A 5 9.69 3.69 -6.48
C SER A 5 9.63 2.36 -7.22
N GLN A 6 9.99 1.31 -6.51
CA GLN A 6 9.97 -0.04 -7.03
C GLN A 6 9.19 -0.93 -6.07
N GLN A 7 8.25 -1.68 -6.61
CA GLN A 7 7.44 -2.61 -5.84
C GLN A 7 7.68 -4.04 -6.31
N ILE A 8 7.89 -4.92 -5.35
CA ILE A 8 8.05 -6.36 -5.60
C ILE A 8 6.91 -7.06 -4.86
N ILE A 9 6.14 -7.88 -5.59
CA ILE A 9 5.02 -8.64 -5.03
C ILE A 9 5.36 -10.11 -5.15
N GLY A 10 5.20 -10.85 -4.06
CA GLY A 10 5.50 -12.27 -4.04
C GLY A 10 4.59 -13.05 -3.11
N TRP A 11 4.74 -14.36 -3.16
CA TRP A 11 4.01 -15.28 -2.30
C TRP A 11 4.90 -15.71 -1.15
N ASP A 12 4.39 -15.58 0.08
CA ASP A 12 5.07 -16.07 1.27
C ASP A 12 4.47 -17.42 1.68
N PRO A 13 5.14 -18.54 1.38
CA PRO A 13 4.60 -19.85 1.69
C PRO A 13 4.52 -20.15 3.20
N ARG A 14 5.28 -19.44 3.99
CA ARG A 14 5.28 -19.63 5.44
C ARG A 14 4.05 -19.03 6.08
N ARG A 15 3.63 -17.84 5.58
CA ARG A 15 2.43 -17.17 6.06
C ARG A 15 1.20 -17.49 5.22
N GLU A 16 1.40 -18.15 4.09
CA GLU A 16 0.36 -18.43 3.10
C GLU A 16 -0.38 -17.14 2.68
N GLN A 17 0.40 -16.10 2.39
CA GLN A 17 -0.11 -14.79 2.04
C GLN A 17 0.70 -14.16 0.93
N ILE A 18 0.05 -13.26 0.20
CA ILE A 18 0.75 -12.40 -0.75
C ILE A 18 1.39 -11.27 0.05
N VAL A 19 2.66 -11.01 -0.20
CA VAL A 19 3.40 -9.92 0.44
C VAL A 19 4.02 -9.04 -0.62
N SER A 20 4.25 -7.80 -0.26
CA SER A 20 4.91 -6.86 -1.17
C SER A 20 5.95 -6.04 -0.42
N TRP A 21 6.96 -5.59 -1.17
CA TRP A 21 8.00 -4.69 -0.67
C TRP A 21 8.08 -3.50 -1.60
N ILE A 22 8.25 -2.32 -1.03
CA ILE A 22 8.38 -1.08 -1.77
C ILE A 22 9.67 -0.41 -1.34
N PHE A 23 10.44 0.04 -2.33
CA PHE A 23 11.66 0.81 -2.12
C PHE A 23 11.56 2.07 -2.94
N ASP A 24 11.89 3.22 -2.36
CA ASP A 24 11.91 4.46 -3.13
C ASP A 24 13.33 5.01 -3.26
N SER A 25 13.51 5.93 -4.21
CA SER A 25 14.81 6.47 -4.55
C SER A 25 15.41 7.39 -3.47
N ARG A 26 14.62 7.74 -2.46
CA ARG A 26 15.08 8.59 -1.36
C ARG A 26 15.45 7.79 -0.12
N GLY A 27 15.37 6.47 -0.19
CA GLY A 27 15.73 5.60 0.93
C GLY A 27 14.55 5.12 1.76
N GLY A 28 13.33 5.53 1.43
CA GLY A 28 12.14 4.98 2.09
C GLY A 28 11.89 3.55 1.64
N PHE A 29 11.34 2.74 2.53
CA PHE A 29 11.00 1.37 2.19
C PHE A 29 9.82 0.90 3.03
N GLY A 30 9.17 -0.14 2.57
CA GLY A 30 8.04 -0.70 3.30
C GLY A 30 7.71 -2.10 2.86
N SER A 31 6.86 -2.74 3.64
CA SER A 31 6.32 -4.05 3.33
C SER A 31 4.81 -4.02 3.50
N GLY A 32 4.11 -4.89 2.77
CA GLY A 32 2.68 -5.01 2.86
C GLY A 32 2.24 -6.46 2.87
N THR A 33 1.19 -6.74 3.61
CA THR A 33 0.54 -8.06 3.64
C THR A 33 -0.82 -7.90 3.00
N TRP A 34 -1.11 -8.72 2.01
CA TRP A 34 -2.33 -8.65 1.21
C TRP A 34 -3.35 -9.65 1.71
N SER A 35 -4.59 -9.20 1.89
CA SER A 35 -5.71 -10.08 2.19
C SER A 35 -6.89 -9.71 1.29
N ARG A 36 -7.75 -10.67 1.01
CA ARG A 36 -8.90 -10.44 0.16
C ARG A 36 -10.18 -10.50 0.97
N ARG A 37 -11.06 -9.52 0.72
CA ARG A 37 -12.38 -9.47 1.35
C ARG A 37 -13.40 -9.08 0.27
N ASP A 38 -14.26 -10.04 -0.10
CA ASP A 38 -15.25 -9.84 -1.17
C ASP A 38 -14.57 -9.36 -2.47
N ASN A 39 -14.90 -8.18 -2.95
CA ASN A 39 -14.33 -7.60 -4.17
C ASN A 39 -13.16 -6.67 -3.90
N GLN A 40 -12.59 -6.71 -2.69
CA GLN A 40 -11.55 -5.79 -2.29
C GLN A 40 -10.29 -6.52 -1.89
N TRP A 41 -9.15 -5.88 -2.17
CA TRP A 41 -7.89 -6.27 -1.59
C TRP A 41 -7.52 -5.28 -0.50
N LEU A 42 -7.14 -5.79 0.65
CA LEU A 42 -6.63 -4.99 1.76
C LEU A 42 -5.14 -5.23 1.87
N VAL A 43 -4.37 -4.16 1.88
CA VAL A 43 -2.91 -4.24 1.99
C VAL A 43 -2.51 -3.51 3.27
N ASP A 44 -2.17 -4.29 4.29
CA ASP A 44 -1.65 -3.73 5.53
C ASP A 44 -0.17 -3.45 5.34
N SER A 45 0.18 -2.18 5.35
CA SER A 45 1.53 -1.71 5.03
C SER A 45 2.23 -1.14 6.24
N GLU A 46 3.50 -1.44 6.38
CA GLU A 46 4.39 -0.84 7.37
C GLU A 46 5.68 -0.44 6.66
N GLY A 47 6.29 0.64 7.10
CA GLY A 47 7.52 1.04 6.46
C GLY A 47 8.22 2.17 7.17
N VAL A 48 9.20 2.70 6.47
CA VAL A 48 10.00 3.82 6.91
C VAL A 48 10.04 4.83 5.78
N ASP A 49 9.72 6.09 6.08
CA ASP A 49 9.79 7.12 5.06
C ASP A 49 11.24 7.56 4.82
N PRO A 50 11.52 8.40 3.80
CA PRO A 50 12.89 8.84 3.52
C PRO A 50 13.57 9.59 4.66
N GLU A 51 12.81 10.08 5.65
CA GLU A 51 13.34 10.77 6.81
C GLU A 51 13.54 9.85 8.01
N GLY A 52 13.33 8.55 7.82
CA GLY A 52 13.55 7.55 8.87
C GLY A 52 12.39 7.39 9.84
N ARG A 53 11.22 7.92 9.54
CA ARG A 53 10.06 7.81 10.42
C ARG A 53 9.26 6.56 10.12
N ALA A 54 8.81 5.86 11.17
CA ALA A 54 7.98 4.69 11.00
C ALA A 54 6.59 5.06 10.50
N THR A 55 6.12 4.35 9.49
CA THR A 55 4.81 4.61 8.86
C THR A 55 3.98 3.35 8.85
N SER A 56 2.66 3.52 8.87
CA SER A 56 1.72 2.41 8.67
C SER A 56 0.46 2.90 7.99
N ALA A 57 -0.20 2.02 7.24
CA ALA A 57 -1.46 2.31 6.59
C ALA A 57 -2.12 1.02 6.13
N THR A 58 -3.44 1.08 5.92
CA THR A 58 -4.17 0.03 5.22
C THR A 58 -4.64 0.60 3.89
N ASN A 59 -4.24 -0.01 2.79
CA ASN A 59 -4.67 0.38 1.46
C ASN A 59 -5.80 -0.53 1.02
N ILE A 60 -6.87 0.06 0.51
CA ILE A 60 -8.05 -0.68 0.03
C ILE A 60 -8.12 -0.51 -1.48
N ILE A 61 -8.08 -1.64 -2.19
CA ILE A 61 -8.15 -1.66 -3.65
C ILE A 61 -9.43 -2.39 -4.03
N SER A 62 -10.33 -1.70 -4.72
CA SER A 62 -11.62 -2.24 -5.12
C SER A 62 -11.76 -2.25 -6.64
N ASN A 63 -12.21 -3.37 -7.20
CA ASN A 63 -12.52 -3.45 -8.61
C ASN A 63 -13.84 -2.72 -8.88
N LYS A 64 -13.84 -1.81 -9.85
CA LYS A 64 -15.06 -1.14 -10.31
C LYS A 64 -15.52 -1.69 -11.65
N SER A 65 -14.59 -2.01 -12.53
CA SER A 65 -14.86 -2.57 -13.85
C SER A 65 -13.59 -3.22 -14.38
N ALA A 66 -13.66 -3.77 -15.60
CA ALA A 66 -12.49 -4.38 -16.23
C ALA A 66 -11.35 -3.38 -16.45
N ASN A 67 -11.66 -2.08 -16.54
CA ASN A 67 -10.70 -1.04 -16.87
C ASN A 67 -10.47 -0.03 -15.75
N SER A 68 -11.09 -0.21 -14.59
CA SER A 68 -10.92 0.74 -13.50
C SER A 68 -10.97 0.06 -12.13
N PHE A 69 -10.27 0.67 -11.18
CA PHE A 69 -10.33 0.27 -9.79
C PHE A 69 -10.23 1.52 -8.91
N SER A 70 -10.67 1.40 -7.67
CA SER A 70 -10.52 2.46 -6.71
C SER A 70 -9.41 2.11 -5.72
N TRP A 71 -8.76 3.14 -5.21
CA TRP A 71 -7.72 3.02 -4.20
C TRP A 71 -7.99 4.02 -3.08
N GLN A 72 -7.81 3.59 -1.84
CA GLN A 72 -7.95 4.45 -0.68
C GLN A 72 -6.97 3.99 0.39
N SER A 73 -6.38 4.93 1.11
CA SER A 73 -5.51 4.63 2.24
C SER A 73 -6.18 5.08 3.54
N VAL A 74 -6.32 4.15 4.48
CA VAL A 74 -6.98 4.37 5.76
C VAL A 74 -6.06 3.94 6.90
N ASN A 75 -6.43 4.28 8.13
CA ASN A 75 -5.65 3.94 9.33
C ASN A 75 -4.18 4.35 9.19
N ARG A 76 -3.95 5.51 8.60
CA ARG A 76 -2.60 6.00 8.31
C ARG A 76 -1.96 6.56 9.58
N SER A 77 -0.69 6.27 9.79
CA SER A 77 0.07 6.85 10.89
C SER A 77 1.52 7.08 10.52
N VAL A 78 2.13 8.06 11.18
CA VAL A 78 3.57 8.33 11.10
C VAL A 78 4.05 8.47 12.54
N GLU A 79 5.02 7.66 12.95
CA GLU A 79 5.54 7.61 14.32
C GLU A 79 4.43 7.47 15.37
N GLY A 80 3.39 6.68 15.04
CA GLY A 80 2.27 6.44 15.94
C GLY A 80 1.20 7.52 15.97
N GLU A 81 1.41 8.63 15.24
CA GLU A 81 0.40 9.67 15.14
C GLU A 81 -0.52 9.40 13.97
N SER A 82 -1.83 9.41 14.24
CA SER A 82 -2.84 9.14 13.23
C SER A 82 -2.93 10.28 12.21
N LEU A 83 -3.03 9.90 10.94
CA LEU A 83 -3.30 10.82 9.85
C LEU A 83 -4.72 10.60 9.33
N SER A 84 -5.27 11.61 8.68
CA SER A 84 -6.59 11.49 8.05
C SER A 84 -6.55 10.47 6.92
N ASP A 85 -7.67 9.75 6.74
CA ASP A 85 -7.83 8.85 5.60
C ASP A 85 -7.81 9.65 4.30
N THR A 86 -7.29 9.04 3.24
CA THR A 86 -7.37 9.67 1.92
C THR A 86 -8.77 9.48 1.34
N ALA A 87 -9.18 10.39 0.46
CA ALA A 87 -10.38 10.19 -0.33
C ALA A 87 -10.16 9.03 -1.31
N PRO A 88 -11.20 8.25 -1.65
CA PRO A 88 -11.06 7.22 -2.67
C PRO A 88 -10.63 7.82 -4.01
N LEU A 89 -9.69 7.16 -4.68
CA LEU A 89 -9.19 7.56 -5.98
C LEU A 89 -9.53 6.49 -7.00
N THR A 90 -10.15 6.89 -8.10
CA THR A 90 -10.43 5.95 -9.19
C THR A 90 -9.30 6.00 -10.21
N ILE A 91 -8.77 4.82 -10.53
CA ILE A 91 -7.68 4.67 -11.49
C ILE A 91 -8.24 3.91 -12.70
N ASN A 92 -8.09 4.50 -13.87
CA ASN A 92 -8.55 3.90 -15.12
C ASN A 92 -7.37 3.28 -15.86
N ARG A 93 -7.59 2.06 -16.35
CA ARG A 93 -6.61 1.35 -17.15
C ARG A 93 -6.75 1.79 -18.60
N ARG A 94 -5.65 2.01 -19.26
CA ARG A 94 -5.63 2.36 -20.67
C ARG A 94 -5.44 1.14 -21.55
#